data_99babfaee5365899f431344468b46d17
#
_entry.id   99babfaee5365899f431344468b46d17
#
_cell.length_a   1.000
_cell.length_b   1.000
_cell.length_c   1.000
_cell.angle_alpha   90.00
_cell.angle_beta   90.00
_cell.angle_gamma   90.00
#
_symmetry.space_group_name_H-M   'P 1'
#
loop_
_entity.id
_entity.type
_entity.pdbx_description
1 polymer ?
#
loop_
_entity_poly.entity_id
_entity_poly.type
_entity_poly.pdbx_seq_one_letter_code
_entity_poly.pdbx_strand_id
1 'polypeptide(L)'
;MISEDRIAKMVARIAEDNTTATRDNVRYERWSGVIDYGGTKGSVKEATFALVNGGISWEEGTWLSGTWNGGTWNSGIWEDGTWNKGIWSYGIWKDGTWKRGTWKIGSWYDGTWENGVWEYGFWNDGKWLYGDWKSGAWNGGTWRGGIHRNGEWYGGRFDWDEEKAKQSVWEDGIWFDGIWTNGDWRMGQDENRRQRTDSPDKWSEKNFHGKM
;
A
#
# COMPACT_ATOMS: atom_id res chain seq x y z
N MET A 1 3.79 -28.36 0.80
CA MET A 1 4.89 -27.84 -0.03
C MET A 1 4.54 -28.17 -1.47
N ILE A 2 4.32 -27.16 -2.32
CA ILE A 2 4.31 -27.42 -3.78
C ILE A 2 5.72 -27.85 -4.10
N SER A 3 5.91 -29.10 -4.54
CA SER A 3 7.23 -29.55 -4.95
C SER A 3 7.68 -28.73 -6.17
N GLU A 4 8.99 -28.47 -6.27
CA GLU A 4 9.59 -27.84 -7.46
C GLU A 4 9.13 -28.54 -8.75
N ASP A 5 8.91 -29.85 -8.70
CA ASP A 5 8.39 -30.67 -9.79
C ASP A 5 6.94 -30.28 -10.20
N ARG A 6 6.10 -29.87 -9.25
CA ARG A 6 4.73 -29.43 -9.56
C ARG A 6 4.71 -28.00 -10.13
N ILE A 7 5.60 -27.13 -9.63
CA ILE A 7 5.83 -25.80 -10.20
C ILE A 7 6.46 -25.94 -11.59
N ALA A 8 7.47 -26.81 -11.75
CA ALA A 8 8.08 -27.08 -13.05
C ALA A 8 7.05 -27.64 -14.07
N LYS A 9 6.15 -28.54 -13.66
CA LYS A 9 5.05 -29.01 -14.50
C LYS A 9 4.02 -27.93 -14.82
N MET A 10 3.76 -27.00 -13.89
CA MET A 10 2.88 -25.85 -14.11
C MET A 10 3.51 -24.85 -15.08
N VAL A 11 4.81 -24.56 -14.91
CA VAL A 11 5.60 -23.71 -15.82
C VAL A 11 5.74 -24.35 -17.21
N ALA A 12 5.99 -25.68 -17.30
CA ALA A 12 6.08 -26.40 -18.56
C ALA A 12 4.75 -26.38 -19.32
N ARG A 13 3.62 -26.57 -18.64
CA ARG A 13 2.29 -26.47 -19.25
C ARG A 13 1.98 -25.06 -19.76
N ILE A 14 2.35 -24.03 -19.02
CA ILE A 14 2.20 -22.63 -19.46
C ILE A 14 3.09 -22.35 -20.69
N ALA A 15 4.29 -22.92 -20.73
CA ALA A 15 5.18 -22.78 -21.86
C ALA A 15 4.70 -23.54 -23.12
N GLU A 16 4.08 -24.70 -22.96
CA GLU A 16 3.47 -25.47 -24.05
C GLU A 16 2.21 -24.78 -24.62
N ASP A 17 1.39 -24.13 -23.76
CA ASP A 17 0.22 -23.39 -24.19
C ASP A 17 0.55 -22.00 -24.78
N ASN A 18 1.78 -21.51 -24.61
CA ASN A 18 2.19 -20.13 -24.95
C ASN A 18 2.49 -19.89 -26.43
N THR A 19 2.19 -20.83 -27.34
CA THR A 19 2.34 -20.60 -28.79
C THR A 19 1.27 -19.65 -29.37
N THR A 20 0.23 -19.30 -28.61
CA THR A 20 -0.78 -18.28 -28.97
C THR A 20 -1.43 -17.69 -27.71
N ALA A 21 -0.68 -16.91 -26.93
CA ALA A 21 -1.21 -16.29 -25.71
C ALA A 21 -2.09 -15.08 -26.04
N THR A 22 -3.36 -15.30 -26.21
CA THR A 22 -4.40 -14.31 -25.94
C THR A 22 -4.70 -14.29 -24.44
N ARG A 23 -5.20 -13.16 -23.92
CA ARG A 23 -5.52 -12.92 -22.49
C ARG A 23 -6.43 -14.00 -21.85
N ASP A 24 -7.07 -14.84 -22.68
CA ASP A 24 -8.06 -15.86 -22.30
C ASP A 24 -7.46 -17.24 -21.98
N ASN A 25 -6.14 -17.42 -22.11
CA ASN A 25 -5.47 -18.72 -21.89
C ASN A 25 -4.63 -18.79 -20.61
N VAL A 26 -4.83 -17.85 -19.67
CA VAL A 26 -4.15 -17.89 -18.36
C VAL A 26 -4.84 -18.92 -17.48
N ARG A 27 -4.10 -19.97 -17.09
CA ARG A 27 -4.61 -21.01 -16.19
C ARG A 27 -4.37 -20.61 -14.74
N TYR A 28 -5.45 -20.46 -13.99
CA TYR A 28 -5.41 -20.24 -12.55
C TYR A 28 -5.40 -21.55 -11.77
N GLU A 29 -4.59 -21.59 -10.73
CA GLU A 29 -4.52 -22.70 -9.78
C GLU A 29 -5.07 -22.26 -8.41
N ARG A 30 -5.86 -23.12 -7.78
CA ARG A 30 -6.33 -22.94 -6.41
C ARG A 30 -5.43 -23.70 -5.45
N TRP A 31 -4.97 -23.04 -4.39
CA TRP A 31 -3.98 -23.60 -3.50
C TRP A 31 -4.12 -23.13 -2.04
N SER A 32 -3.81 -24.07 -1.12
CA SER A 32 -3.54 -23.75 0.28
C SER A 32 -2.25 -24.46 0.69
N GLY A 33 -1.37 -23.77 1.37
CA GLY A 33 -0.05 -24.29 1.78
C GLY A 33 1.08 -23.31 1.54
N VAL A 34 2.23 -23.78 1.12
CA VAL A 34 3.41 -22.95 0.87
C VAL A 34 3.60 -22.71 -0.62
N ILE A 35 3.80 -21.46 -1.00
CA ILE A 35 4.28 -21.04 -2.32
C ILE A 35 5.78 -20.77 -2.20
N ASP A 36 6.59 -21.27 -3.16
CA ASP A 36 8.00 -20.94 -3.30
C ASP A 36 8.30 -20.84 -4.80
N TYR A 37 8.30 -19.61 -5.33
CA TYR A 37 8.48 -19.34 -6.75
C TYR A 37 9.03 -17.95 -7.00
N GLY A 38 10.07 -17.82 -7.84
CA GLY A 38 10.61 -16.54 -8.29
C GLY A 38 11.09 -15.63 -7.14
N GLY A 39 11.50 -16.21 -6.01
CA GLY A 39 11.85 -15.49 -4.79
C GLY A 39 10.66 -15.08 -3.93
N THR A 40 9.42 -15.31 -4.37
CA THR A 40 8.23 -15.24 -3.53
C THR A 40 8.10 -16.52 -2.73
N LYS A 41 8.09 -16.41 -1.41
CA LYS A 41 8.00 -17.55 -0.50
C LYS A 41 7.08 -17.24 0.67
N GLY A 42 6.01 -17.97 0.80
CA GLY A 42 5.05 -17.72 1.86
C GLY A 42 4.00 -18.81 2.03
N SER A 43 3.25 -18.72 3.12
CA SER A 43 2.10 -19.55 3.38
C SER A 43 0.81 -18.86 2.95
N VAL A 44 -0.10 -19.63 2.35
CA VAL A 44 -1.34 -19.13 1.78
C VAL A 44 -2.52 -20.02 2.09
N LYS A 45 -3.71 -19.45 2.09
CA LYS A 45 -4.97 -20.16 2.28
C LYS A 45 -5.96 -19.74 1.20
N GLU A 46 -6.57 -20.77 0.56
CA GLU A 46 -7.61 -20.58 -0.47
C GLU A 46 -7.18 -19.61 -1.58
N ALA A 47 -5.90 -19.65 -1.91
CA ALA A 47 -5.30 -18.77 -2.92
C ALA A 47 -5.66 -19.22 -4.33
N THR A 48 -6.07 -18.30 -5.17
CA THR A 48 -6.18 -18.49 -6.61
C THR A 48 -5.11 -17.61 -7.28
N PHE A 49 -4.22 -18.22 -8.04
CA PHE A 49 -3.14 -17.51 -8.71
C PHE A 49 -2.73 -18.17 -10.02
N ALA A 50 -2.07 -17.42 -10.87
CA ALA A 50 -1.44 -17.89 -12.10
C ALA A 50 0.02 -17.45 -12.17
N LEU A 51 0.81 -18.12 -13.01
CA LEU A 51 2.14 -17.67 -13.37
C LEU A 51 2.08 -16.98 -14.74
N VAL A 52 2.45 -15.72 -14.79
CA VAL A 52 2.37 -14.89 -15.99
C VAL A 52 3.71 -14.19 -16.20
N ASN A 53 4.34 -14.40 -17.35
CA ASN A 53 5.62 -13.78 -17.71
C ASN A 53 6.70 -13.92 -16.61
N GLY A 54 6.80 -15.10 -15.97
CA GLY A 54 7.76 -15.36 -14.92
C GLY A 54 7.46 -14.73 -13.56
N GLY A 55 6.28 -14.13 -13.38
CA GLY A 55 5.79 -13.57 -12.11
C GLY A 55 4.51 -14.24 -11.65
N ILE A 56 4.09 -13.95 -10.43
CA ILE A 56 2.82 -14.41 -9.89
C ILE A 56 1.75 -13.36 -10.18
N SER A 57 0.62 -13.79 -10.79
CA SER A 57 -0.64 -13.06 -10.80
C SER A 57 -1.55 -13.69 -9.76
N TRP A 58 -1.70 -13.02 -8.63
CA TRP A 58 -2.57 -13.42 -7.53
C TRP A 58 -3.96 -12.84 -7.75
N GLU A 59 -4.98 -13.68 -7.77
CA GLU A 59 -6.35 -13.26 -8.03
C GLU A 59 -7.13 -13.02 -6.75
N GLU A 60 -7.09 -14.00 -5.83
CA GLU A 60 -7.84 -13.95 -4.58
C GLU A 60 -7.28 -14.90 -3.53
N GLY A 61 -7.76 -14.80 -2.30
CA GLY A 61 -7.41 -15.65 -1.17
C GLY A 61 -6.64 -14.92 -0.10
N THR A 62 -6.01 -15.69 0.79
CA THR A 62 -5.29 -15.12 1.94
C THR A 62 -3.82 -15.48 1.89
N TRP A 63 -2.97 -14.46 1.90
CA TRP A 63 -1.55 -14.56 2.20
C TRP A 63 -1.37 -14.48 3.71
N LEU A 64 -0.87 -15.54 4.31
CA LEU A 64 -0.75 -15.62 5.78
C LEU A 64 0.57 -15.03 6.27
N SER A 65 1.69 -15.32 5.59
CA SER A 65 3.00 -14.83 5.99
C SER A 65 4.06 -15.13 4.94
N GLY A 66 5.19 -14.44 5.01
CA GLY A 66 6.36 -14.72 4.18
C GLY A 66 6.80 -13.52 3.35
N THR A 67 7.43 -13.79 2.21
CA THR A 67 7.99 -12.75 1.34
C THR A 67 7.39 -12.81 -0.05
N TRP A 68 6.78 -11.74 -0.50
CA TRP A 68 6.35 -11.49 -1.87
C TRP A 68 7.44 -10.74 -2.63
N ASN A 69 7.96 -11.32 -3.70
CA ASN A 69 9.10 -10.72 -4.41
C ASN A 69 8.71 -9.97 -5.70
N GLY A 70 7.47 -10.07 -6.15
CA GLY A 70 7.00 -9.30 -7.30
C GLY A 70 5.86 -9.97 -8.04
N GLY A 71 5.28 -9.23 -8.97
CA GLY A 71 4.10 -9.63 -9.73
C GLY A 71 2.91 -8.74 -9.43
N THR A 72 1.72 -9.25 -9.71
CA THR A 72 0.47 -8.51 -9.50
C THR A 72 -0.39 -9.21 -8.46
N TRP A 73 -0.88 -8.44 -7.52
CA TRP A 73 -1.89 -8.82 -6.56
C TRP A 73 -3.21 -8.17 -6.99
N ASN A 74 -4.20 -8.97 -7.41
CA ASN A 74 -5.46 -8.42 -7.88
C ASN A 74 -6.45 -8.21 -6.75
N SER A 75 -6.61 -9.17 -5.84
CA SER A 75 -7.51 -9.05 -4.68
C SER A 75 -7.16 -10.03 -3.56
N GLY A 76 -7.76 -9.85 -2.40
CA GLY A 76 -7.64 -10.77 -1.26
C GLY A 76 -7.16 -10.13 0.02
N ILE A 77 -6.70 -10.97 0.95
CA ILE A 77 -6.25 -10.56 2.27
C ILE A 77 -4.77 -10.86 2.43
N TRP A 78 -4.00 -9.86 2.79
CA TRP A 78 -2.63 -9.97 3.25
C TRP A 78 -2.62 -9.87 4.78
N GLU A 79 -2.27 -10.97 5.47
CA GLU A 79 -2.22 -10.98 6.94
C GLU A 79 -0.93 -10.36 7.46
N ASP A 80 0.22 -10.85 6.99
CA ASP A 80 1.54 -10.40 7.44
C ASP A 80 2.66 -10.80 6.47
N GLY A 81 3.82 -10.19 6.62
CA GLY A 81 5.04 -10.54 5.88
C GLY A 81 5.70 -9.36 5.20
N THR A 82 6.53 -9.67 4.21
CA THR A 82 7.29 -8.65 3.49
C THR A 82 6.89 -8.61 2.02
N TRP A 83 6.42 -7.47 1.57
CA TRP A 83 6.21 -7.14 0.18
C TRP A 83 7.43 -6.41 -0.38
N ASN A 84 8.22 -7.05 -1.23
CA ASN A 84 9.42 -6.41 -1.79
C ASN A 84 9.09 -5.44 -2.93
N LYS A 85 8.23 -5.84 -3.86
CA LYS A 85 7.84 -5.02 -5.03
C LYS A 85 6.62 -5.59 -5.73
N GLY A 86 6.03 -4.82 -6.64
CA GLY A 86 4.94 -5.27 -7.51
C GLY A 86 3.78 -4.28 -7.54
N ILE A 87 2.66 -4.76 -8.05
CA ILE A 87 1.43 -3.99 -8.15
C ILE A 87 0.37 -4.63 -7.24
N TRP A 88 -0.14 -3.85 -6.32
CA TRP A 88 -1.33 -4.16 -5.53
C TRP A 88 -2.53 -3.48 -6.16
N SER A 89 -3.49 -4.25 -6.66
CA SER A 89 -4.66 -3.67 -7.32
C SER A 89 -5.79 -3.39 -6.34
N TYR A 90 -6.13 -4.36 -5.47
CA TYR A 90 -7.22 -4.25 -4.50
C TYR A 90 -7.03 -5.21 -3.33
N GLY A 91 -7.69 -4.94 -2.21
CA GLY A 91 -7.79 -5.89 -1.09
C GLY A 91 -7.51 -5.27 0.27
N ILE A 92 -7.25 -6.14 1.22
CA ILE A 92 -7.00 -5.80 2.61
C ILE A 92 -5.57 -6.17 2.98
N TRP A 93 -4.80 -5.18 3.41
CA TRP A 93 -3.50 -5.35 4.05
C TRP A 93 -3.66 -5.18 5.55
N LYS A 94 -3.33 -6.21 6.33
CA LYS A 94 -3.48 -6.14 7.79
C LYS A 94 -2.21 -5.65 8.47
N ASP A 95 -1.07 -6.28 8.20
CA ASP A 95 0.21 -5.93 8.81
C ASP A 95 1.40 -6.35 7.96
N GLY A 96 2.60 -5.94 8.35
CA GLY A 96 3.87 -6.31 7.74
C GLY A 96 4.63 -5.15 7.14
N THR A 97 5.55 -5.46 6.23
CA THR A 97 6.43 -4.47 5.61
C THR A 97 6.22 -4.39 4.11
N TRP A 98 5.81 -3.23 3.63
CA TRP A 98 5.80 -2.86 2.22
C TRP A 98 7.07 -2.10 1.87
N LYS A 99 7.94 -2.67 1.04
CA LYS A 99 9.19 -1.98 0.66
C LYS A 99 9.02 -1.02 -0.49
N ARG A 100 8.38 -1.45 -1.58
CA ARG A 100 8.15 -0.60 -2.75
C ARG A 100 7.13 -1.18 -3.71
N GLY A 101 6.64 -0.35 -4.61
CA GLY A 101 5.70 -0.74 -5.67
C GLY A 101 4.57 0.25 -5.80
N THR A 102 3.49 -0.19 -6.45
CA THR A 102 2.29 0.62 -6.63
C THR A 102 1.13 -0.04 -5.90
N TRP A 103 0.56 0.68 -4.98
CA TRP A 103 -0.73 0.41 -4.35
C TRP A 103 -1.81 1.18 -5.09
N LYS A 104 -2.75 0.49 -5.71
CA LYS A 104 -3.83 1.18 -6.45
C LYS A 104 -4.98 1.57 -5.56
N ILE A 105 -5.57 0.61 -4.85
CA ILE A 105 -6.71 0.85 -3.95
C ILE A 105 -6.85 -0.28 -2.93
N GLY A 106 -7.48 -0.02 -1.81
CA GLY A 106 -7.79 -1.00 -0.77
C GLY A 106 -7.72 -0.41 0.62
N SER A 107 -7.68 -1.29 1.61
CA SER A 107 -7.58 -0.91 3.02
C SER A 107 -6.27 -1.41 3.61
N TRP A 108 -5.45 -0.49 4.07
CA TRP A 108 -4.27 -0.74 4.86
C TRP A 108 -4.61 -0.56 6.34
N TYR A 109 -4.36 -1.56 7.17
CA TYR A 109 -4.69 -1.49 8.59
C TYR A 109 -3.50 -1.08 9.45
N ASP A 110 -2.36 -1.75 9.32
CA ASP A 110 -1.15 -1.45 10.09
C ASP A 110 0.11 -1.93 9.37
N GLY A 111 1.28 -1.66 9.94
CA GLY A 111 2.58 -2.09 9.44
C GLY A 111 3.45 -0.93 8.98
N THR A 112 4.47 -1.25 8.18
CA THR A 112 5.45 -0.28 7.72
C THR A 112 5.44 -0.17 6.20
N TRP A 113 5.15 1.01 5.70
CA TRP A 113 5.35 1.41 4.31
C TRP A 113 6.69 2.10 4.16
N GLU A 114 7.65 1.45 3.48
CA GLU A 114 8.98 2.05 3.29
C GLU A 114 9.02 3.05 2.14
N ASN A 115 8.44 2.71 0.98
CA ASN A 115 8.45 3.57 -0.20
C ASN A 115 7.45 3.07 -1.26
N GLY A 116 7.15 3.91 -2.24
CA GLY A 116 6.33 3.58 -3.41
C GLY A 116 5.28 4.62 -3.74
N VAL A 117 4.31 4.20 -4.53
CA VAL A 117 3.19 5.04 -4.93
C VAL A 117 1.90 4.47 -4.35
N TRP A 118 1.24 5.27 -3.55
CA TRP A 118 -0.12 5.05 -3.08
C TRP A 118 -1.08 5.84 -3.97
N GLU A 119 -1.96 5.16 -4.70
CA GLU A 119 -2.88 5.86 -5.58
C GLU A 119 -4.15 6.29 -4.86
N TYR A 120 -4.81 5.37 -4.14
CA TYR A 120 -6.06 5.63 -3.43
C TYR A 120 -6.34 4.57 -2.35
N GLY A 121 -7.27 4.87 -1.42
CA GLY A 121 -7.78 3.92 -0.44
C GLY A 121 -7.78 4.46 0.98
N PHE A 122 -7.85 3.53 1.94
CA PHE A 122 -7.93 3.84 3.35
C PHE A 122 -6.66 3.38 4.06
N TRP A 123 -5.92 4.32 4.62
CA TRP A 123 -4.82 4.07 5.54
C TRP A 123 -5.34 4.24 6.97
N ASN A 124 -5.38 3.15 7.77
CA ASN A 124 -5.93 3.23 9.11
C ASN A 124 -4.87 3.55 10.15
N ASP A 125 -3.73 2.85 10.15
CA ASP A 125 -2.64 3.07 11.09
C ASP A 125 -1.30 2.57 10.53
N GLY A 126 -0.21 2.74 11.28
CA GLY A 126 1.13 2.27 10.93
C GLY A 126 2.12 3.38 10.63
N LYS A 127 3.20 3.01 9.96
CA LYS A 127 4.33 3.92 9.68
C LYS A 127 4.52 4.09 8.18
N TRP A 128 4.32 5.30 7.70
CA TRP A 128 4.69 5.73 6.36
C TRP A 128 6.07 6.39 6.42
N LEU A 129 7.09 5.77 5.83
CA LEU A 129 8.45 6.30 5.90
C LEU A 129 8.76 7.22 4.73
N TYR A 130 8.31 6.89 3.51
CA TYR A 130 8.53 7.71 2.33
C TYR A 130 7.64 7.28 1.16
N GLY A 131 7.47 8.14 0.17
CA GLY A 131 6.78 7.82 -1.08
C GLY A 131 5.85 8.92 -1.56
N ASP A 132 5.04 8.56 -2.53
CA ASP A 132 4.09 9.46 -3.17
C ASP A 132 2.66 9.02 -2.84
N TRP A 133 1.99 9.75 -1.98
CA TRP A 133 0.58 9.60 -1.67
C TRP A 133 -0.25 10.46 -2.62
N LYS A 134 -1.02 9.85 -3.52
CA LYS A 134 -1.81 10.61 -4.48
C LYS A 134 -3.14 11.07 -3.91
N SER A 135 -3.89 10.18 -3.25
CA SER A 135 -5.19 10.50 -2.65
C SER A 135 -5.70 9.39 -1.74
N GLY A 136 -6.80 9.63 -1.06
CA GLY A 136 -7.47 8.68 -0.17
C GLY A 136 -7.68 9.26 1.22
N ALA A 137 -8.03 8.40 2.17
CA ALA A 137 -8.24 8.76 3.56
C ALA A 137 -7.11 8.25 4.45
N TRP A 138 -6.46 9.15 5.18
CA TRP A 138 -5.50 8.85 6.22
C TRP A 138 -6.16 8.99 7.58
N ASN A 139 -6.40 7.87 8.28
CA ASN A 139 -7.11 7.87 9.56
C ASN A 139 -6.17 8.00 10.77
N GLY A 140 -4.96 7.46 10.70
CA GLY A 140 -4.01 7.50 11.82
C GLY A 140 -2.61 7.07 11.45
N GLY A 141 -1.75 6.91 12.47
CA GLY A 141 -0.37 6.49 12.31
C GLY A 141 0.62 7.64 12.15
N THR A 142 1.80 7.32 11.65
CA THR A 142 2.91 8.27 11.56
C THR A 142 3.41 8.41 10.13
N TRP A 143 3.36 9.62 9.61
CA TRP A 143 4.00 10.04 8.37
C TRP A 143 5.39 10.59 8.63
N ARG A 144 6.41 10.12 7.91
CA ARG A 144 7.82 10.50 8.11
C ARG A 144 8.49 11.14 6.90
N GLY A 145 7.89 11.10 5.73
CA GLY A 145 8.49 11.69 4.54
C GLY A 145 7.73 11.41 3.27
N GLY A 146 8.11 12.12 2.21
CA GLY A 146 7.50 12.02 0.90
C GLY A 146 6.44 13.07 0.64
N ILE A 147 5.61 12.85 -0.37
CA ILE A 147 4.66 13.85 -0.86
C ILE A 147 3.24 13.37 -0.61
N HIS A 148 2.47 14.14 0.15
CA HIS A 148 1.02 14.03 0.26
C HIS A 148 0.39 14.99 -0.75
N ARG A 149 -0.16 14.46 -1.86
CA ARG A 149 -0.68 15.30 -2.95
C ARG A 149 -2.10 15.75 -2.71
N ASN A 150 -2.95 14.87 -2.21
CA ASN A 150 -4.35 15.17 -1.96
C ASN A 150 -4.98 14.09 -1.07
N GLY A 151 -6.20 14.31 -0.62
CA GLY A 151 -6.98 13.38 0.18
C GLY A 151 -7.42 13.99 1.50
N GLU A 152 -7.87 13.13 2.39
CA GLU A 152 -8.44 13.51 3.67
C GLU A 152 -7.58 12.97 4.81
N TRP A 153 -7.13 13.84 5.69
CA TRP A 153 -6.34 13.50 6.86
C TRP A 153 -7.18 13.66 8.12
N TYR A 154 -7.53 12.55 8.74
CA TYR A 154 -8.41 12.51 9.91
C TYR A 154 -7.67 12.48 11.24
N GLY A 155 -6.41 12.04 11.26
CA GLY A 155 -5.62 12.00 12.48
C GLY A 155 -4.23 11.42 12.30
N GLY A 156 -3.52 11.22 13.42
CA GLY A 156 -2.15 10.74 13.41
C GLY A 156 -1.13 11.88 13.41
N ARG A 157 0.11 11.54 13.09
CA ARG A 157 1.24 12.47 13.15
C ARG A 157 1.85 12.68 11.78
N PHE A 158 1.90 13.91 11.32
CA PHE A 158 2.66 14.34 10.15
C PHE A 158 3.99 14.93 10.60
N ASP A 159 5.09 14.32 10.20
CA ASP A 159 6.43 14.61 10.68
C ASP A 159 7.45 14.52 9.54
N TRP A 160 8.65 15.00 9.80
CA TRP A 160 9.79 14.92 8.91
C TRP A 160 10.97 14.25 9.63
N ASP A 161 11.58 13.27 8.97
CA ASP A 161 12.78 12.59 9.47
C ASP A 161 14.02 13.42 9.09
N GLU A 162 14.44 14.32 9.97
CA GLU A 162 15.60 15.20 9.76
C GLU A 162 16.90 14.43 9.59
N GLU A 163 17.06 13.29 10.29
CA GLU A 163 18.28 12.47 10.22
C GLU A 163 18.47 11.85 8.82
N LYS A 164 17.37 11.56 8.13
CA LYS A 164 17.39 10.97 6.79
C LYS A 164 17.27 12.00 5.67
N ALA A 165 17.20 13.29 6.01
CA ALA A 165 16.96 14.39 5.05
C ALA A 165 15.78 14.12 4.09
N LYS A 166 14.76 13.40 4.56
CA LYS A 166 13.57 13.07 3.79
C LYS A 166 12.47 14.06 4.09
N GLN A 167 12.32 15.04 3.24
CA GLN A 167 11.31 16.10 3.40
C GLN A 167 9.90 15.54 3.29
N SER A 168 9.03 15.95 4.21
CA SER A 168 7.58 15.79 4.13
C SER A 168 6.97 17.00 3.45
N VAL A 169 6.20 16.74 2.39
CA VAL A 169 5.51 17.79 1.65
C VAL A 169 4.01 17.51 1.66
N TRP A 170 3.23 18.47 2.10
CA TRP A 170 1.78 18.48 1.93
C TRP A 170 1.45 19.40 0.75
N GLU A 171 0.98 18.84 -0.36
CA GLU A 171 0.63 19.64 -1.55
C GLU A 171 -0.78 20.18 -1.48
N ASP A 172 -1.77 19.33 -1.16
CA ASP A 172 -3.18 19.71 -1.03
C ASP A 172 -3.95 18.65 -0.23
N GLY A 173 -5.22 18.90 0.03
CA GLY A 173 -6.15 18.01 0.71
C GLY A 173 -6.86 18.66 1.89
N ILE A 174 -7.61 17.87 2.63
CA ILE A 174 -8.37 18.34 3.79
C ILE A 174 -7.73 17.80 5.06
N TRP A 175 -7.35 18.67 5.95
CA TRP A 175 -6.86 18.33 7.28
C TRP A 175 -7.99 18.50 8.30
N PHE A 176 -8.43 17.39 8.89
CA PHE A 176 -9.47 17.40 9.93
C PHE A 176 -8.87 17.47 11.32
N ASP A 177 -7.90 16.60 11.63
CA ASP A 177 -7.30 16.50 12.97
C ASP A 177 -5.91 15.87 12.90
N GLY A 178 -5.19 15.85 14.01
CA GLY A 178 -3.88 15.22 14.16
C GLY A 178 -2.78 16.20 14.51
N ILE A 179 -1.55 15.69 14.58
CA ILE A 179 -0.39 16.44 14.99
C ILE A 179 0.46 16.78 13.77
N TRP A 180 0.55 18.07 13.46
CA TRP A 180 1.55 18.60 12.53
C TRP A 180 2.80 18.96 13.31
N THR A 181 3.90 18.26 13.08
CA THR A 181 5.18 18.57 13.76
C THR A 181 6.05 19.47 12.91
N ASN A 182 6.24 19.11 11.65
CA ASN A 182 7.02 19.88 10.69
C ASN A 182 6.73 19.38 9.24
N GLY A 183 7.24 20.08 8.27
CA GLY A 183 7.07 19.77 6.85
C GLY A 183 6.76 21.03 6.03
N ASP A 184 6.70 20.84 4.74
CA ASP A 184 6.35 21.90 3.78
C ASP A 184 4.85 21.84 3.48
N TRP A 185 4.09 22.80 4.01
CA TRP A 185 2.67 22.98 3.70
C TRP A 185 2.54 23.95 2.51
N ARG A 186 2.00 23.47 1.39
CA ARG A 186 1.81 24.31 0.21
C ARG A 186 0.42 24.91 0.15
N MET A 187 -0.61 24.08 0.21
CA MET A 187 -2.01 24.50 0.32
C MET A 187 -2.86 23.37 0.89
N GLY A 188 -4.09 23.65 1.25
CA GLY A 188 -5.04 22.67 1.73
C GLY A 188 -6.28 23.33 2.33
N GLN A 189 -7.14 22.52 2.91
CA GLN A 189 -8.37 22.98 3.55
C GLN A 189 -8.41 22.50 5.01
N ASP A 190 -9.02 23.32 5.88
CA ASP A 190 -9.37 22.90 7.24
C ASP A 190 -10.64 22.02 7.25
N GLU A 191 -11.02 21.54 8.41
CA GLU A 191 -12.21 20.70 8.62
C GLU A 191 -13.52 21.37 8.18
N ASN A 192 -13.52 22.71 8.05
CA ASN A 192 -14.65 23.49 7.53
C ASN A 192 -14.54 23.77 6.02
N ARG A 193 -13.60 23.10 5.33
CA ARG A 193 -13.29 23.29 3.90
C ARG A 193 -12.86 24.71 3.54
N ARG A 194 -12.27 25.43 4.49
CA ARG A 194 -11.69 26.75 4.24
C ARG A 194 -10.27 26.59 3.73
N GLN A 195 -9.96 27.27 2.63
CA GLN A 195 -8.61 27.25 2.05
C GLN A 195 -7.58 27.80 3.04
N ARG A 196 -6.48 27.07 3.21
CA ARG A 196 -5.36 27.40 4.07
C ARG A 196 -4.06 27.43 3.29
N THR A 197 -3.27 28.46 3.53
CA THR A 197 -1.92 28.62 2.98
C THR A 197 -0.83 28.44 4.04
N ASP A 198 -1.24 28.19 5.28
CA ASP A 198 -0.39 27.92 6.45
C ASP A 198 -0.70 26.55 7.02
N SER A 199 0.28 25.95 7.69
CA SER A 199 0.22 24.61 8.26
C SER A 199 -0.69 24.52 9.49
N PRO A 200 -1.23 23.34 9.81
CA PRO A 200 -2.19 23.12 10.91
C PRO A 200 -1.74 23.59 12.29
N ASP A 201 -0.44 23.54 12.58
CA ASP A 201 0.12 24.04 13.84
C ASP A 201 -0.11 25.56 14.06
N LYS A 202 -0.38 26.30 12.99
CA LYS A 202 -0.66 27.75 13.04
C LYS A 202 -2.15 28.10 13.12
N TRP A 203 -3.04 27.08 13.05
CA TRP A 203 -4.50 27.31 13.06
C TRP A 203 -5.09 27.45 14.47
N SER A 204 -4.36 27.02 15.50
CA SER A 204 -4.89 26.67 16.82
C SER A 204 -5.09 27.79 17.82
N GLU A 205 -5.13 29.09 17.47
CA GLU A 205 -5.39 30.12 18.48
C GLU A 205 -6.43 31.21 18.14
N LYS A 206 -7.02 31.22 16.95
CA LYS A 206 -7.93 32.32 16.56
C LYS A 206 -9.42 31.96 16.45
N ASN A 207 -9.83 30.71 16.54
CA ASN A 207 -11.22 30.33 16.26
C ASN A 207 -12.00 29.66 17.42
N PHE A 208 -11.42 29.52 18.62
CA PHE A 208 -12.14 29.00 19.79
C PHE A 208 -12.80 30.08 20.67
N HIS A 209 -12.80 31.34 20.27
CA HIS A 209 -13.52 32.40 20.94
C HIS A 209 -14.69 32.89 20.08
N GLY A 210 -15.76 32.12 20.04
CA GLY A 210 -16.97 32.57 19.38
C GLY A 210 -18.13 31.61 19.48
N LYS A 211 -18.61 31.35 20.71
CA LYS A 211 -20.00 31.51 21.17
C LYS A 211 -20.22 30.74 22.48
N MET A 212 -20.19 31.46 23.59
CA MET A 212 -21.11 31.12 24.68
C MET A 212 -22.52 31.53 24.26
#